data_6f6523714e20d3f6bdd22abe9b283ff9
#
_entry.id   6f6523714e20d3f6bdd22abe9b283ff9
#
_cell.length_a   1.000
_cell.length_b   1.000
_cell.length_c   1.000
_cell.angle_alpha   90.00
_cell.angle_beta   90.00
_cell.angle_gamma   90.00
#
_symmetry.space_group_name_H-M   'P 1'
#
loop_
_entity.id
_entity.type
_entity.pdbx_description
1 polymer ?
#
loop_
_entity_poly.entity_id
_entity_poly.type
_entity_poly.pdbx_seq_one_letter_code
_entity_poly.pdbx_strand_id
1 'polypeptide(L)'
;MTATTYQAIAMIVYFVAMLAIGGWAYLRTDNFDDYMLADRDLNPWVAALSAGASDMSGWLLMGLPGTLYVSGLVEGWIAVGLTVGALANWLLVAPRLRAYTEVANNSITVPSFLDNRLHDTHRLLRWSSGLIILVYFTFYVSSGMVAGGRFFESSFGMDYRLGMVIVAAITVVYTLIGGFLAVSYTDFVQGVMMVTALVMVPVAGVIRLGGLTNLTKAVSEVDPHYWVIWGPTTTLLGVISALAWGLGYFGQPHIIVRFMAIRSPREAVAGGTIGIGWMLFAVLGAAGTAVVGVATYHHDKKQLADPETVFITLGKLLFHPLVAGFMLAAILAAIMSTISSQLLVTSSALIEDLYGSVARTRTNEISGNRMVLYSRMAVFAIALVAAVMAWNPSKTILDLVAFAWAGFGASFGPTILLSLYWKRLSAMGAFAGMITGAVVVMIWGNVSGGPGGVFDLYEIVPGFLGNLAVAVAVSRMSQPSKEISEEFDAAVAASRA
;
A
#
# COMPACT_ATOMS: atom_id res chain seq x y z
N MET A 1 -11.13 -26.16 25.87
CA MET A 1 -10.21 -25.80 24.79
C MET A 1 -9.24 -24.74 25.31
N THR A 2 -7.97 -24.78 24.93
CA THR A 2 -6.99 -23.75 25.31
C THR A 2 -7.22 -22.46 24.53
N ALA A 3 -6.72 -21.31 25.02
CA ALA A 3 -6.77 -20.05 24.29
C ALA A 3 -6.16 -20.16 22.87
N THR A 4 -5.02 -20.84 22.80
CA THR A 4 -4.34 -21.11 21.52
C THR A 4 -5.21 -21.90 20.54
N THR A 5 -6.00 -22.87 21.04
CA THR A 5 -6.92 -23.67 20.19
C THR A 5 -8.00 -22.76 19.58
N TYR A 6 -8.61 -21.86 20.35
CA TYR A 6 -9.62 -20.91 19.83
C TYR A 6 -9.01 -19.97 18.79
N GLN A 7 -7.81 -19.44 19.05
CA GLN A 7 -7.11 -18.57 18.10
C GLN A 7 -6.76 -19.32 16.81
N ALA A 8 -6.26 -20.55 16.91
CA ALA A 8 -5.98 -21.39 15.74
C ALA A 8 -7.24 -21.67 14.90
N ILE A 9 -8.39 -21.92 15.54
CA ILE A 9 -9.67 -22.11 14.82
C ILE A 9 -10.03 -20.84 14.02
N ALA A 10 -9.94 -19.65 14.64
CA ALA A 10 -10.24 -18.39 13.94
C ALA A 10 -9.31 -18.19 12.74
N MET A 11 -8.02 -18.51 12.88
CA MET A 11 -7.04 -18.42 11.80
C MET A 11 -7.34 -19.41 10.67
N ILE A 12 -7.69 -20.64 10.98
CA ILE A 12 -8.06 -21.66 9.99
C ILE A 12 -9.31 -21.23 9.22
N VAL A 13 -10.34 -20.72 9.93
CA VAL A 13 -11.56 -20.18 9.30
C VAL A 13 -11.22 -19.04 8.34
N TYR A 14 -10.36 -18.13 8.75
CA TYR A 14 -9.88 -17.03 7.90
C TYR A 14 -9.19 -17.57 6.63
N PHE A 15 -8.22 -18.46 6.77
CA PHE A 15 -7.49 -19.00 5.62
C PHE A 15 -8.39 -19.79 4.67
N VAL A 16 -9.31 -20.59 5.20
CA VAL A 16 -10.29 -21.32 4.37
C VAL A 16 -11.18 -20.34 3.59
N ALA A 17 -11.62 -19.25 4.22
CA ALA A 17 -12.41 -18.22 3.54
C ALA A 17 -11.61 -17.55 2.40
N MET A 18 -10.33 -17.22 2.61
CA MET A 18 -9.47 -16.65 1.57
C MET A 18 -9.26 -17.59 0.40
N LEU A 19 -8.99 -18.87 0.67
CA LEU A 19 -8.83 -19.89 -0.37
C LEU A 19 -10.14 -20.14 -1.12
N ALA A 20 -11.29 -20.11 -0.44
CA ALA A 20 -12.60 -20.27 -1.07
C ALA A 20 -12.92 -19.10 -2.03
N ILE A 21 -12.62 -17.86 -1.63
CA ILE A 21 -12.76 -16.67 -2.51
C ILE A 21 -11.81 -16.81 -3.71
N GLY A 22 -10.55 -17.20 -3.48
CA GLY A 22 -9.58 -17.46 -4.55
C GLY A 22 -10.08 -18.50 -5.56
N GLY A 23 -10.61 -19.63 -5.08
CA GLY A 23 -11.19 -20.68 -5.92
C GLY A 23 -12.43 -20.22 -6.70
N TRP A 24 -13.32 -19.43 -6.05
CA TRP A 24 -14.48 -18.84 -6.72
C TRP A 24 -14.06 -17.87 -7.84
N ALA A 25 -13.09 -17.02 -7.61
CA ALA A 25 -12.58 -16.09 -8.62
C ALA A 25 -11.89 -16.80 -9.77
N TYR A 26 -11.14 -17.87 -9.48
CA TYR A 26 -10.51 -18.71 -10.51
C TYR A 26 -11.52 -19.24 -11.53
N LEU A 27 -12.72 -19.66 -11.07
CA LEU A 27 -13.80 -20.17 -11.93
C LEU A 27 -14.46 -19.07 -12.79
N ARG A 28 -14.12 -17.79 -12.55
CA ARG A 28 -14.68 -16.63 -13.27
C ARG A 28 -13.63 -15.86 -14.08
N THR A 29 -12.41 -16.32 -14.08
CA THR A 29 -11.31 -15.68 -14.80
C THR A 29 -11.08 -16.45 -16.10
N ASP A 30 -11.55 -15.91 -17.23
CA ASP A 30 -11.54 -16.59 -18.52
C ASP A 30 -10.34 -16.22 -19.39
N ASN A 31 -9.80 -15.00 -19.24
CA ASN A 31 -8.74 -14.47 -20.08
C ASN A 31 -7.68 -13.69 -19.30
N PHE A 32 -6.66 -13.16 -20.00
CA PHE A 32 -5.56 -12.43 -19.38
C PHE A 32 -5.99 -11.06 -18.85
N ASP A 33 -6.90 -10.37 -19.54
CA ASP A 33 -7.39 -9.06 -19.12
C ASP A 33 -8.24 -9.17 -17.84
N ASP A 34 -9.06 -10.21 -17.74
CA ASP A 34 -9.77 -10.57 -16.49
C ASP A 34 -8.78 -10.85 -15.35
N TYR A 35 -7.74 -11.63 -15.66
CA TYR A 35 -6.72 -11.96 -14.67
C TYR A 35 -5.98 -10.72 -14.14
N MET A 36 -5.78 -9.70 -14.98
CA MET A 36 -5.01 -8.49 -14.65
C MET A 36 -5.84 -7.32 -14.13
N LEU A 37 -7.11 -7.17 -14.53
CA LEU A 37 -7.90 -5.97 -14.22
C LEU A 37 -9.39 -6.25 -13.93
N ALA A 38 -9.81 -7.54 -13.82
CA ALA A 38 -11.19 -7.94 -13.60
C ALA A 38 -12.19 -7.24 -14.55
N ASP A 39 -11.84 -7.16 -15.83
CA ASP A 39 -12.64 -6.58 -16.92
C ASP A 39 -13.14 -5.14 -16.67
N ARG A 40 -12.50 -4.42 -15.76
CA ARG A 40 -12.91 -3.07 -15.27
C ARG A 40 -14.33 -3.05 -14.69
N ASP A 41 -14.78 -4.14 -14.07
CA ASP A 41 -16.13 -4.28 -13.53
C ASP A 41 -16.18 -4.24 -11.98
N LEU A 42 -15.16 -3.67 -11.32
CA LEU A 42 -15.19 -3.52 -9.87
C LEU A 42 -16.22 -2.46 -9.47
N ASN A 43 -17.12 -2.86 -8.55
CA ASN A 43 -18.01 -1.90 -7.92
C ASN A 43 -17.26 -1.00 -6.93
N PRO A 44 -17.79 0.20 -6.59
CA PRO A 44 -17.12 1.19 -5.74
C PRO A 44 -16.70 0.65 -4.36
N TRP A 45 -17.49 -0.22 -3.74
CA TRP A 45 -17.17 -0.81 -2.43
C TRP A 45 -15.95 -1.73 -2.49
N VAL A 46 -15.93 -2.62 -3.49
CA VAL A 46 -14.80 -3.55 -3.66
C VAL A 46 -13.54 -2.77 -4.04
N ALA A 47 -13.64 -1.83 -4.98
CA ALA A 47 -12.50 -1.02 -5.41
C ALA A 47 -11.94 -0.17 -4.25
N ALA A 48 -12.81 0.47 -3.45
CA ALA A 48 -12.41 1.32 -2.34
C ALA A 48 -11.74 0.54 -1.21
N LEU A 49 -12.36 -0.56 -0.77
CA LEU A 49 -11.80 -1.37 0.32
C LEU A 49 -10.57 -2.15 -0.15
N SER A 50 -10.54 -2.62 -1.40
CA SER A 50 -9.34 -3.24 -1.96
C SER A 50 -8.18 -2.24 -2.07
N ALA A 51 -8.44 -1.00 -2.51
CA ALA A 51 -7.42 0.06 -2.50
C ALA A 51 -6.89 0.31 -1.07
N GLY A 52 -7.79 0.48 -0.10
CA GLY A 52 -7.42 0.71 1.30
C GLY A 52 -6.70 -0.49 1.93
N ALA A 53 -7.22 -1.70 1.77
CA ALA A 53 -6.62 -2.90 2.35
C ALA A 53 -5.28 -3.26 1.71
N SER A 54 -5.09 -3.01 0.41
CA SER A 54 -3.82 -3.25 -0.26
C SER A 54 -2.73 -2.24 0.10
N ASP A 55 -3.13 -1.03 0.51
CA ASP A 55 -2.26 0.03 1.00
C ASP A 55 -1.86 -0.18 2.47
N MET A 56 -2.86 -0.41 3.31
CA MET A 56 -2.75 -0.48 4.76
C MET A 56 -2.25 -1.86 5.21
N SER A 57 -0.96 -2.11 5.03
CA SER A 57 -0.28 -3.36 5.39
C SER A 57 -0.13 -3.54 6.92
N GLY A 58 0.75 -4.43 7.33
CA GLY A 58 1.12 -4.60 8.75
C GLY A 58 1.54 -3.31 9.46
N TRP A 59 1.97 -2.27 8.72
CA TRP A 59 2.32 -0.98 9.32
C TRP A 59 1.13 -0.29 10.00
N LEU A 60 -0.10 -0.45 9.51
CA LEU A 60 -1.28 0.18 10.13
C LEU A 60 -1.65 -0.43 11.49
N LEU A 61 -1.53 -1.75 11.63
CA LEU A 61 -1.92 -2.45 12.87
C LEU A 61 -0.74 -2.67 13.82
N MET A 62 0.49 -2.55 13.34
CA MET A 62 1.71 -2.77 14.14
C MET A 62 2.60 -1.53 14.16
N GLY A 63 3.07 -1.05 13.00
CA GLY A 63 4.03 0.05 12.92
C GLY A 63 3.50 1.38 13.44
N LEU A 64 2.36 1.87 12.93
CA LEU A 64 1.79 3.15 13.36
C LEU A 64 1.37 3.14 14.84
N PRO A 65 0.62 2.14 15.34
CA PRO A 65 0.34 2.07 16.77
C PRO A 65 1.59 1.98 17.63
N GLY A 66 2.61 1.23 17.19
CA GLY A 66 3.89 1.11 17.90
C GLY A 66 4.64 2.43 18.00
N THR A 67 4.73 3.18 16.92
CA THR A 67 5.37 4.49 16.87
C THR A 67 4.62 5.51 17.76
N LEU A 68 3.29 5.58 17.64
CA LEU A 68 2.47 6.43 18.49
C LEU A 68 2.53 6.02 19.98
N TYR A 69 2.66 4.74 20.27
CA TYR A 69 2.83 4.24 21.65
C TYR A 69 4.10 4.78 22.31
N VAL A 70 5.20 4.88 21.56
CA VAL A 70 6.50 5.33 22.06
C VAL A 70 6.62 6.86 22.06
N SER A 71 6.24 7.48 20.97
CA SER A 71 6.55 8.90 20.69
C SER A 71 5.38 9.86 20.97
N GLY A 72 4.18 9.33 21.24
CA GLY A 72 2.97 10.14 21.42
C GLY A 72 2.36 10.65 20.12
N LEU A 73 1.36 11.54 20.24
CA LEU A 73 0.58 12.02 19.11
C LEU A 73 1.34 12.93 18.13
N VAL A 74 2.57 13.30 18.42
CA VAL A 74 3.45 14.03 17.48
C VAL A 74 3.62 13.29 16.16
N GLU A 75 3.68 11.94 16.21
CA GLU A 75 3.76 11.10 15.00
C GLU A 75 2.41 11.00 14.25
N GLY A 76 1.34 11.51 14.82
CA GLY A 76 0.02 11.59 14.17
C GLY A 76 0.01 12.42 12.88
N TRP A 77 1.03 13.25 12.64
CA TRP A 77 1.20 13.96 11.36
C TRP A 77 1.32 13.02 10.16
N ILE A 78 1.87 11.82 10.34
CA ILE A 78 1.89 10.75 9.31
C ILE A 78 0.45 10.41 8.89
N ALA A 79 -0.42 10.19 9.87
CA ALA A 79 -1.83 9.87 9.66
C ALA A 79 -2.58 10.99 8.94
N VAL A 80 -2.30 12.25 9.31
CA VAL A 80 -2.86 13.43 8.63
C VAL A 80 -2.38 13.50 7.18
N GLY A 81 -1.08 13.36 6.95
CA GLY A 81 -0.48 13.38 5.61
C GLY A 81 -1.08 12.30 4.71
N LEU A 82 -1.15 11.07 5.20
CA LEU A 82 -1.74 9.94 4.48
C LEU A 82 -3.22 10.18 4.15
N THR A 83 -4.01 10.64 5.11
CA THR A 83 -5.45 10.90 4.88
C THR A 83 -5.67 11.98 3.83
N VAL A 84 -4.93 13.09 3.91
CA VAL A 84 -5.00 14.18 2.92
C VAL A 84 -4.51 13.70 1.55
N GLY A 85 -3.41 12.95 1.50
CA GLY A 85 -2.88 12.37 0.26
C GLY A 85 -3.85 11.41 -0.40
N ALA A 86 -4.45 10.49 0.36
CA ALA A 86 -5.47 9.57 -0.14
C ALA A 86 -6.69 10.30 -0.67
N LEU A 87 -7.20 11.31 0.07
CA LEU A 87 -8.32 12.15 -0.38
C LEU A 87 -7.98 12.83 -1.71
N ALA A 88 -6.81 13.46 -1.80
CA ALA A 88 -6.35 14.11 -3.02
C ALA A 88 -6.21 13.11 -4.19
N ASN A 89 -5.71 11.90 -3.92
CA ASN A 89 -5.57 10.86 -4.92
C ASN A 89 -6.94 10.38 -5.46
N TRP A 90 -7.92 10.16 -4.58
CA TRP A 90 -9.27 9.81 -5.00
C TRP A 90 -9.98 10.92 -5.78
N LEU A 91 -9.76 12.19 -5.42
CA LEU A 91 -10.41 13.33 -6.09
C LEU A 91 -9.71 13.71 -7.41
N LEU A 92 -8.39 13.68 -7.42
CA LEU A 92 -7.62 14.19 -8.54
C LEU A 92 -7.20 13.09 -9.52
N VAL A 93 -6.83 11.91 -9.04
CA VAL A 93 -6.30 10.85 -9.90
C VAL A 93 -7.39 9.90 -10.36
N ALA A 94 -8.20 9.35 -9.47
CA ALA A 94 -9.07 8.22 -9.79
C ALA A 94 -10.03 8.47 -10.96
N PRO A 95 -10.85 9.55 -11.01
CA PRO A 95 -11.79 9.76 -12.11
C PRO A 95 -11.07 10.01 -13.44
N ARG A 96 -10.01 10.83 -13.43
CA ARG A 96 -9.26 11.17 -14.65
C ARG A 96 -8.48 9.97 -15.19
N LEU A 97 -7.82 9.22 -14.34
CA LEU A 97 -7.08 8.05 -14.73
C LEU A 97 -8.01 6.97 -15.30
N ARG A 98 -9.17 6.75 -14.65
CA ARG A 98 -10.16 5.79 -15.15
C ARG A 98 -10.60 6.11 -16.57
N ALA A 99 -10.93 7.37 -16.85
CA ALA A 99 -11.30 7.81 -18.19
C ALA A 99 -10.12 7.74 -19.16
N TYR A 100 -8.95 8.21 -18.75
CA TYR A 100 -7.80 8.31 -19.64
C TYR A 100 -7.24 6.96 -20.05
N THR A 101 -7.27 5.95 -19.18
CA THR A 101 -6.79 4.60 -19.53
C THR A 101 -7.59 3.96 -20.65
N GLU A 102 -8.88 4.27 -20.80
CA GLU A 102 -9.68 3.84 -21.95
C GLU A 102 -9.26 4.56 -23.24
N VAL A 103 -9.11 5.88 -23.19
CA VAL A 103 -8.66 6.70 -24.33
C VAL A 103 -7.24 6.31 -24.76
N ALA A 104 -6.35 6.07 -23.79
CA ALA A 104 -4.98 5.63 -24.02
C ALA A 104 -4.91 4.12 -24.32
N ASN A 105 -5.52 3.70 -25.39
CA ASN A 105 -5.49 2.35 -25.95
C ASN A 105 -5.88 1.25 -24.93
N ASN A 106 -6.90 1.50 -24.11
CA ASN A 106 -7.39 0.59 -23.07
C ASN A 106 -6.28 0.02 -22.17
N SER A 107 -5.40 0.88 -21.69
CA SER A 107 -4.22 0.49 -20.92
C SER A 107 -4.58 -0.23 -19.61
N ILE A 108 -3.99 -1.39 -19.35
CA ILE A 108 -4.30 -2.25 -18.19
C ILE A 108 -3.27 -2.16 -17.06
N THR A 109 -2.10 -1.55 -17.30
CA THR A 109 -1.05 -1.32 -16.31
C THR A 109 -0.65 0.15 -16.26
N VAL A 110 -0.02 0.59 -15.17
CA VAL A 110 0.54 1.95 -15.07
C VAL A 110 1.64 2.19 -16.11
N PRO A 111 2.59 1.26 -16.33
CA PRO A 111 3.57 1.40 -17.39
C PRO A 111 2.95 1.51 -18.78
N SER A 112 1.96 0.67 -19.11
CA SER A 112 1.28 0.72 -20.42
C SER A 112 0.48 2.02 -20.60
N PHE A 113 -0.12 2.54 -19.53
CA PHE A 113 -0.79 3.84 -19.55
C PHE A 113 0.19 4.97 -19.89
N LEU A 114 1.35 5.04 -19.24
CA LEU A 114 2.34 6.09 -19.52
C LEU A 114 2.90 5.99 -20.94
N ASP A 115 3.20 4.78 -21.39
CA ASP A 115 3.68 4.50 -22.75
C ASP A 115 2.66 4.96 -23.82
N ASN A 116 1.40 4.50 -23.69
CA ASN A 116 0.34 4.83 -24.64
C ASN A 116 -0.02 6.32 -24.58
N ARG A 117 -0.17 6.92 -23.38
CA ARG A 117 -0.50 8.34 -23.18
C ARG A 117 0.53 9.28 -23.82
N LEU A 118 1.81 8.90 -23.79
CA LEU A 118 2.91 9.76 -24.24
C LEU A 118 3.49 9.33 -25.59
N HIS A 119 2.88 8.32 -26.23
CA HIS A 119 3.30 7.77 -27.52
C HIS A 119 4.80 7.46 -27.55
N ASP A 120 5.30 6.74 -26.51
CA ASP A 120 6.72 6.44 -26.37
C ASP A 120 7.19 5.40 -27.40
N THR A 121 7.74 5.89 -28.49
CA THR A 121 8.23 5.05 -29.59
C THR A 121 9.40 4.15 -29.21
N HIS A 122 10.17 4.52 -28.18
CA HIS A 122 11.33 3.79 -27.70
C HIS A 122 11.04 2.85 -26.52
N ARG A 123 9.79 2.89 -25.96
CA ARG A 123 9.36 2.11 -24.79
C ARG A 123 10.18 2.30 -23.53
N LEU A 124 10.87 3.41 -23.43
CA LEU A 124 11.67 3.76 -22.26
C LEU A 124 10.81 3.83 -21.00
N LEU A 125 9.58 4.32 -21.14
CA LEU A 125 8.62 4.40 -20.03
C LEU A 125 8.20 3.02 -19.53
N ARG A 126 7.92 2.06 -20.41
CA ARG A 126 7.62 0.68 -20.00
C ARG A 126 8.78 0.04 -19.28
N TRP A 127 9.99 0.16 -19.82
CA TRP A 127 11.19 -0.41 -19.24
C TRP A 127 11.52 0.19 -17.89
N SER A 128 11.56 1.51 -17.79
CA SER A 128 11.89 2.20 -16.54
C SER A 128 10.83 1.97 -15.47
N SER A 129 9.53 2.08 -15.83
CA SER A 129 8.43 1.79 -14.92
C SER A 129 8.46 0.35 -14.42
N GLY A 130 8.61 -0.63 -15.31
CA GLY A 130 8.68 -2.03 -14.93
C GLY A 130 9.85 -2.34 -14.01
N LEU A 131 11.03 -1.75 -14.26
CA LEU A 131 12.21 -1.91 -13.41
C LEU A 131 12.00 -1.26 -12.02
N ILE A 132 11.46 -0.04 -11.98
CA ILE A 132 11.13 0.66 -10.72
C ILE A 132 10.13 -0.17 -9.90
N ILE A 133 9.08 -0.67 -10.54
CA ILE A 133 8.07 -1.52 -9.90
C ILE A 133 8.71 -2.79 -9.33
N LEU A 134 9.54 -3.49 -10.12
CA LEU A 134 10.22 -4.70 -9.69
C LEU A 134 11.08 -4.44 -8.45
N VAL A 135 11.90 -3.40 -8.46
CA VAL A 135 12.82 -3.09 -7.36
C VAL A 135 12.04 -2.71 -6.10
N TYR A 136 11.22 -1.68 -6.14
CA TYR A 136 10.59 -1.18 -4.93
C TYR A 136 9.51 -2.12 -4.36
N PHE A 137 8.76 -2.86 -5.19
CA PHE A 137 7.85 -3.87 -4.65
C PHE A 137 8.56 -5.07 -4.06
N THR A 138 9.74 -5.44 -4.54
CA THR A 138 10.51 -6.49 -3.88
C THR A 138 10.86 -6.09 -2.44
N PHE A 139 11.28 -4.84 -2.20
CA PHE A 139 11.48 -4.30 -0.85
C PHE A 139 10.17 -4.26 -0.05
N TYR A 140 9.09 -3.82 -0.66
CA TYR A 140 7.81 -3.68 0.04
C TYR A 140 7.20 -5.04 0.40
N VAL A 141 7.23 -6.02 -0.50
CA VAL A 141 6.83 -7.41 -0.23
C VAL A 141 7.67 -8.02 0.89
N SER A 142 8.99 -7.76 0.88
CA SER A 142 9.89 -8.17 1.97
C SER A 142 9.47 -7.59 3.32
N SER A 143 9.06 -6.32 3.40
CA SER A 143 8.56 -5.72 4.64
C SER A 143 7.30 -6.40 5.18
N GLY A 144 6.39 -6.78 4.28
CA GLY A 144 5.20 -7.56 4.63
C GLY A 144 5.55 -8.96 5.17
N MET A 145 6.57 -9.62 4.59
CA MET A 145 7.06 -10.90 5.10
C MET A 145 7.71 -10.76 6.49
N VAL A 146 8.44 -9.66 6.74
CA VAL A 146 8.97 -9.33 8.07
C VAL A 146 7.83 -9.16 9.07
N ALA A 147 6.78 -8.42 8.71
CA ALA A 147 5.60 -8.25 9.55
C ALA A 147 4.93 -9.60 9.87
N GLY A 148 4.83 -10.49 8.89
CA GLY A 148 4.29 -11.84 9.06
C GLY A 148 5.12 -12.70 10.01
N GLY A 149 6.44 -12.67 9.90
CA GLY A 149 7.36 -13.37 10.80
C GLY A 149 7.22 -12.89 12.24
N ARG A 150 7.28 -11.57 12.47
CA ARG A 150 7.08 -10.94 13.80
C ARG A 150 5.68 -11.21 14.38
N PHE A 151 4.67 -11.24 13.52
CA PHE A 151 3.31 -11.58 13.93
C PHE A 151 3.24 -12.98 14.52
N PHE A 152 3.76 -14.01 13.85
CA PHE A 152 3.74 -15.38 14.35
C PHE A 152 4.61 -15.58 15.59
N GLU A 153 5.76 -14.93 15.63
CA GLU A 153 6.66 -14.96 16.79
C GLU A 153 5.96 -14.38 18.04
N SER A 154 5.39 -13.17 17.96
CA SER A 154 4.74 -12.50 19.09
C SER A 154 3.36 -13.09 19.42
N SER A 155 2.64 -13.64 18.43
CA SER A 155 1.31 -14.19 18.65
C SER A 155 1.34 -15.62 19.22
N PHE A 156 2.26 -16.46 18.75
CA PHE A 156 2.27 -17.90 19.03
C PHE A 156 3.60 -18.40 19.59
N GLY A 157 4.61 -17.54 19.76
CA GLY A 157 5.95 -17.96 20.18
C GLY A 157 6.66 -18.86 19.16
N MET A 158 6.26 -18.78 17.87
CA MET A 158 6.87 -19.55 16.79
C MET A 158 8.22 -18.94 16.37
N ASP A 159 9.06 -19.75 15.75
CA ASP A 159 10.25 -19.23 15.10
C ASP A 159 9.86 -18.20 14.01
N TYR A 160 10.55 -17.07 14.01
CA TYR A 160 10.30 -15.95 13.08
C TYR A 160 10.30 -16.40 11.62
N ARG A 161 11.30 -17.21 11.21
CA ARG A 161 11.46 -17.65 9.82
C ARG A 161 10.35 -18.59 9.39
N LEU A 162 9.92 -19.47 10.30
CA LEU A 162 8.80 -20.35 10.04
C LEU A 162 7.50 -19.55 9.85
N GLY A 163 7.23 -18.58 10.71
CA GLY A 163 6.07 -17.68 10.58
C GLY A 163 6.09 -16.90 9.27
N MET A 164 7.23 -16.32 8.91
CA MET A 164 7.45 -15.63 7.64
C MET A 164 7.15 -16.54 6.43
N VAL A 165 7.67 -17.76 6.41
CA VAL A 165 7.45 -18.72 5.32
C VAL A 165 5.99 -19.12 5.22
N ILE A 166 5.28 -19.31 6.33
CA ILE A 166 3.84 -19.64 6.34
C ILE A 166 3.05 -18.53 5.67
N VAL A 167 3.26 -17.25 6.08
CA VAL A 167 2.55 -16.11 5.47
C VAL A 167 2.87 -16.01 3.99
N ALA A 168 4.14 -16.09 3.62
CA ALA A 168 4.57 -16.04 2.23
C ALA A 168 3.92 -17.15 1.40
N ALA A 169 3.97 -18.41 1.85
CA ALA A 169 3.43 -19.55 1.12
C ALA A 169 1.91 -19.43 0.91
N ILE A 170 1.15 -19.10 1.96
CA ILE A 170 -0.32 -18.97 1.84
C ILE A 170 -0.69 -17.83 0.91
N THR A 171 -0.01 -16.66 1.04
CA THR A 171 -0.27 -15.50 0.19
C THR A 171 0.03 -15.80 -1.27
N VAL A 172 1.17 -16.42 -1.55
CA VAL A 172 1.56 -16.81 -2.90
C VAL A 172 0.54 -17.78 -3.50
N VAL A 173 0.11 -18.79 -2.76
CA VAL A 173 -0.83 -19.80 -3.27
C VAL A 173 -2.14 -19.18 -3.74
N TYR A 174 -2.81 -18.37 -2.91
CA TYR A 174 -4.08 -17.80 -3.35
C TYR A 174 -3.93 -16.72 -4.44
N THR A 175 -2.81 -15.98 -4.44
CA THR A 175 -2.49 -14.99 -5.49
C THR A 175 -2.29 -15.67 -6.84
N LEU A 176 -1.57 -16.81 -6.86
CA LEU A 176 -1.33 -17.58 -8.08
C LEU A 176 -2.62 -18.13 -8.70
N ILE A 177 -3.59 -18.49 -7.86
CA ILE A 177 -4.82 -19.13 -8.31
C ILE A 177 -5.77 -18.12 -8.94
N GLY A 178 -6.07 -17.02 -8.27
CA GLY A 178 -7.26 -16.23 -8.55
C GLY A 178 -7.05 -14.88 -9.26
N GLY A 179 -5.83 -14.41 -9.49
CA GLY A 179 -5.56 -13.14 -10.17
C GLY A 179 -6.17 -11.91 -9.47
N PHE A 180 -6.40 -10.83 -10.24
CA PHE A 180 -6.85 -9.54 -9.72
C PHE A 180 -8.26 -9.58 -9.11
N LEU A 181 -9.16 -10.37 -9.68
CA LEU A 181 -10.51 -10.53 -9.15
C LEU A 181 -10.48 -11.14 -7.74
N ALA A 182 -9.71 -12.23 -7.56
CA ALA A 182 -9.55 -12.85 -6.25
C ALA A 182 -8.94 -11.90 -5.23
N VAL A 183 -7.85 -11.24 -5.61
CA VAL A 183 -7.17 -10.26 -4.74
C VAL A 183 -8.13 -9.16 -4.33
N SER A 184 -8.91 -8.59 -5.26
CA SER A 184 -9.86 -7.51 -4.95
C SER A 184 -10.97 -7.92 -3.98
N TYR A 185 -11.52 -9.12 -4.12
CA TYR A 185 -12.58 -9.61 -3.21
C TYR A 185 -12.02 -10.11 -1.87
N THR A 186 -10.83 -10.71 -1.84
CA THR A 186 -10.17 -11.01 -0.57
C THR A 186 -9.83 -9.73 0.18
N ASP A 187 -9.29 -8.71 -0.50
CA ASP A 187 -9.00 -7.40 0.06
C ASP A 187 -10.25 -6.73 0.64
N PHE A 188 -11.40 -6.85 -0.03
CA PHE A 188 -12.67 -6.35 0.48
C PHE A 188 -13.03 -6.95 1.84
N VAL A 189 -12.98 -8.28 1.97
CA VAL A 189 -13.25 -8.98 3.23
C VAL A 189 -12.19 -8.60 4.28
N GLN A 190 -10.94 -8.57 3.89
CA GLN A 190 -9.81 -8.21 4.74
C GLN A 190 -9.93 -6.76 5.24
N GLY A 191 -10.33 -5.82 4.36
CA GLY A 191 -10.57 -4.43 4.73
C GLY A 191 -11.69 -4.26 5.76
N VAL A 192 -12.77 -5.05 5.64
CA VAL A 192 -13.85 -5.07 6.65
C VAL A 192 -13.32 -5.62 7.99
N MET A 193 -12.53 -6.69 7.97
CA MET A 193 -11.92 -7.26 9.18
C MET A 193 -10.98 -6.26 9.85
N MET A 194 -10.14 -5.56 9.08
CA MET A 194 -9.18 -4.57 9.59
C MET A 194 -9.89 -3.42 10.31
N VAL A 195 -10.86 -2.76 9.68
CA VAL A 195 -11.54 -1.62 10.31
C VAL A 195 -12.35 -2.06 11.52
N THR A 196 -12.97 -3.24 11.47
CA THR A 196 -13.70 -3.81 12.61
C THR A 196 -12.76 -4.01 13.81
N ALA A 197 -11.61 -4.63 13.59
CA ALA A 197 -10.62 -4.88 14.64
C ALA A 197 -10.03 -3.58 15.19
N LEU A 198 -9.70 -2.62 14.33
CA LEU A 198 -9.16 -1.31 14.71
C LEU A 198 -10.17 -0.45 15.51
N VAL A 199 -11.46 -0.61 15.28
CA VAL A 199 -12.49 0.06 16.10
C VAL A 199 -12.72 -0.68 17.41
N MET A 200 -12.78 -2.01 17.38
CA MET A 200 -13.11 -2.80 18.58
C MET A 200 -12.05 -2.73 19.66
N VAL A 201 -10.76 -2.75 19.30
CA VAL A 201 -9.66 -2.76 20.27
C VAL A 201 -9.63 -1.50 21.14
N PRO A 202 -9.61 -0.26 20.60
CA PRO A 202 -9.63 0.93 21.43
C PRO A 202 -10.95 1.09 22.21
N VAL A 203 -12.11 0.74 21.62
CA VAL A 203 -13.39 0.81 22.32
C VAL A 203 -13.41 -0.11 23.55
N ALA A 204 -12.98 -1.37 23.38
CA ALA A 204 -12.90 -2.31 24.51
C ALA A 204 -11.87 -1.85 25.58
N GLY A 205 -10.77 -1.25 25.16
CA GLY A 205 -9.78 -0.69 26.07
C GLY A 205 -10.30 0.48 26.89
N VAL A 206 -11.03 1.41 26.25
CA VAL A 206 -11.69 2.53 26.96
C VAL A 206 -12.70 2.01 27.98
N ILE A 207 -13.50 1.02 27.62
CA ILE A 207 -14.48 0.40 28.53
C ILE A 207 -13.76 -0.25 29.72
N ARG A 208 -12.69 -1.01 29.48
CA ARG A 208 -11.89 -1.65 30.54
C ARG A 208 -11.29 -0.65 31.52
N LEU A 209 -10.82 0.50 31.04
CA LEU A 209 -10.24 1.57 31.85
C LEU A 209 -11.28 2.41 32.59
N GLY A 210 -12.57 2.15 32.39
CA GLY A 210 -13.67 2.87 33.05
C GLY A 210 -14.00 4.21 32.43
N GLY A 211 -13.68 4.40 31.15
CA GLY A 211 -14.07 5.55 30.34
C GLY A 211 -12.92 6.47 29.91
N LEU A 212 -13.26 7.47 29.09
CA LEU A 212 -12.29 8.39 28.50
C LEU A 212 -11.53 9.25 29.52
N THR A 213 -12.18 9.65 30.62
CA THR A 213 -11.54 10.46 31.67
C THR A 213 -10.39 9.69 32.34
N ASN A 214 -10.59 8.40 32.64
CA ASN A 214 -9.54 7.57 33.23
C ASN A 214 -8.43 7.29 32.23
N LEU A 215 -8.78 7.07 30.95
CA LEU A 215 -7.82 6.91 29.87
C LEU A 215 -6.90 8.13 29.74
N THR A 216 -7.49 9.34 29.62
CA THR A 216 -6.70 10.56 29.44
C THR A 216 -5.83 10.84 30.68
N LYS A 217 -6.33 10.59 31.88
CA LYS A 217 -5.55 10.72 33.11
C LYS A 217 -4.35 9.77 33.12
N ALA A 218 -4.60 8.48 32.86
CA ALA A 218 -3.53 7.47 32.86
C ALA A 218 -2.43 7.77 31.82
N VAL A 219 -2.80 8.22 30.63
CA VAL A 219 -1.83 8.61 29.59
C VAL A 219 -1.01 9.83 30.02
N SER A 220 -1.66 10.85 30.59
CA SER A 220 -0.98 12.06 31.06
C SER A 220 -0.08 11.82 32.28
N GLU A 221 -0.34 10.78 33.08
CA GLU A 221 0.53 10.34 34.18
C GLU A 221 1.82 9.65 33.63
N VAL A 222 1.75 9.00 32.46
CA VAL A 222 2.93 8.43 31.79
C VAL A 222 3.78 9.50 31.17
N ASP A 223 3.16 10.33 30.32
CA ASP A 223 3.81 11.46 29.66
C ASP A 223 2.82 12.62 29.52
N PRO A 224 3.02 13.73 30.25
CA PRO A 224 2.20 14.94 30.12
C PRO A 224 2.17 15.54 28.71
N HIS A 225 3.21 15.25 27.90
CA HIS A 225 3.33 15.77 26.53
C HIS A 225 2.78 14.80 25.46
N TYR A 226 2.29 13.62 25.84
CA TYR A 226 1.79 12.61 24.90
C TYR A 226 0.73 13.14 23.92
N TRP A 227 -0.13 14.07 24.40
CA TRP A 227 -1.21 14.66 23.62
C TRP A 227 -0.78 15.81 22.71
N VAL A 228 0.46 16.24 22.84
CA VAL A 228 0.97 17.43 22.14
C VAL A 228 1.39 17.01 20.73
N ILE A 229 0.69 17.51 19.71
CA ILE A 229 1.03 17.28 18.29
C ILE A 229 2.08 18.26 17.77
N TRP A 230 2.32 19.37 18.50
CA TRP A 230 3.36 20.34 18.21
C TRP A 230 3.98 20.80 19.53
N GLY A 231 5.11 20.25 19.86
CA GLY A 231 5.81 20.48 21.14
C GLY A 231 7.28 20.86 20.97
N PRO A 232 8.01 20.99 22.11
CA PRO A 232 9.41 21.41 22.09
C PRO A 232 10.35 20.50 21.27
N THR A 233 9.99 19.26 21.11
CA THR A 233 10.75 18.26 20.32
C THR A 233 10.31 18.18 18.87
N THR A 234 9.21 18.85 18.49
CA THR A 234 8.66 18.85 17.13
C THR A 234 9.47 19.80 16.26
N THR A 235 10.09 19.27 15.23
CA THR A 235 10.78 20.09 14.23
C THR A 235 9.90 20.33 13.01
N LEU A 236 10.03 21.48 12.36
CA LEU A 236 9.35 21.75 11.08
C LEU A 236 9.71 20.68 10.04
N LEU A 237 10.96 20.23 10.02
CA LEU A 237 11.44 19.18 9.14
C LEU A 237 10.72 17.86 9.39
N GLY A 238 10.53 17.46 10.66
CA GLY A 238 9.79 16.27 11.04
C GLY A 238 8.33 16.32 10.61
N VAL A 239 7.66 17.45 10.80
CA VAL A 239 6.26 17.63 10.36
C VAL A 239 6.14 17.57 8.83
N ILE A 240 7.06 18.23 8.09
CA ILE A 240 7.08 18.14 6.63
C ILE A 240 7.30 16.69 6.19
N SER A 241 8.25 15.98 6.81
CA SER A 241 8.52 14.56 6.52
C SER A 241 7.31 13.70 6.77
N ALA A 242 6.62 13.88 7.89
CA ALA A 242 5.42 13.11 8.25
C ALA A 242 4.25 13.40 7.29
N LEU A 243 3.98 14.68 6.98
CA LEU A 243 2.94 15.05 6.01
C LEU A 243 3.25 14.56 4.59
N ALA A 244 4.53 14.50 4.23
CA ALA A 244 4.97 14.07 2.90
C ALA A 244 4.66 12.61 2.58
N TRP A 245 4.33 11.77 3.58
CA TRP A 245 3.79 10.44 3.33
C TRP A 245 2.59 10.47 2.38
N GLY A 246 1.77 11.52 2.45
CA GLY A 246 0.63 11.71 1.54
C GLY A 246 1.01 11.80 0.06
N LEU A 247 2.21 12.29 -0.28
CA LEU A 247 2.69 12.36 -1.66
C LEU A 247 2.84 10.98 -2.30
N GLY A 248 3.06 9.96 -1.49
CA GLY A 248 3.21 8.57 -1.94
C GLY A 248 1.99 8.05 -2.67
N TYR A 249 0.77 8.46 -2.28
CA TYR A 249 -0.47 7.98 -2.89
C TYR A 249 -0.55 8.19 -4.39
N PHE A 250 0.00 9.28 -4.90
CA PHE A 250 -0.03 9.59 -6.34
C PHE A 250 0.83 8.63 -7.18
N GLY A 251 1.72 7.88 -6.54
CA GLY A 251 2.67 7.02 -7.23
C GLY A 251 2.56 5.52 -6.92
N GLN A 252 1.60 5.06 -6.11
CA GLN A 252 1.51 3.63 -5.74
C GLN A 252 0.79 2.79 -6.80
N PRO A 253 1.48 1.95 -7.57
CA PRO A 253 0.84 1.22 -8.67
C PRO A 253 -0.27 0.27 -8.21
N HIS A 254 -0.11 -0.38 -7.05
CA HIS A 254 -1.11 -1.30 -6.51
C HIS A 254 -2.40 -0.60 -6.06
N ILE A 255 -2.35 0.68 -5.68
CA ILE A 255 -3.54 1.50 -5.38
C ILE A 255 -4.16 2.00 -6.69
N ILE A 256 -3.34 2.58 -7.56
CA ILE A 256 -3.75 3.23 -8.81
C ILE A 256 -4.46 2.24 -9.75
N VAL A 257 -4.03 0.99 -9.79
CA VAL A 257 -4.67 -0.04 -10.61
C VAL A 257 -6.14 -0.29 -10.23
N ARG A 258 -6.53 -0.08 -8.95
CA ARG A 258 -7.94 -0.18 -8.52
C ARG A 258 -8.79 0.93 -9.13
N PHE A 259 -8.21 2.12 -9.32
CA PHE A 259 -8.90 3.22 -10.02
C PHE A 259 -9.13 2.90 -11.50
N MET A 260 -8.17 2.21 -12.13
CA MET A 260 -8.30 1.75 -13.51
C MET A 260 -9.36 0.65 -13.66
N ALA A 261 -9.58 -0.16 -12.63
CA ALA A 261 -10.49 -1.30 -12.62
C ALA A 261 -11.94 -0.96 -12.24
N ILE A 262 -12.23 0.24 -11.75
CA ILE A 262 -13.59 0.66 -11.39
C ILE A 262 -14.45 0.88 -12.63
N ARG A 263 -15.78 0.63 -12.54
CA ARG A 263 -16.68 0.62 -13.71
C ARG A 263 -16.71 1.94 -14.48
N SER A 264 -16.72 3.06 -13.77
CA SER A 264 -16.83 4.38 -14.41
C SER A 264 -16.15 5.48 -13.61
N PRO A 265 -15.82 6.64 -14.25
CA PRO A 265 -15.30 7.80 -13.53
C PRO A 265 -16.24 8.33 -12.44
N ARG A 266 -17.56 8.22 -12.62
CA ARG A 266 -18.55 8.61 -11.60
C ARG A 266 -18.52 7.69 -10.40
N GLU A 267 -18.37 6.39 -10.61
CA GLU A 267 -18.24 5.41 -9.52
C GLU A 267 -16.92 5.57 -8.76
N ALA A 268 -15.86 6.10 -9.39
CA ALA A 268 -14.63 6.45 -8.71
C ALA A 268 -14.84 7.51 -7.62
N VAL A 269 -15.74 8.47 -7.82
CA VAL A 269 -16.10 9.47 -6.78
C VAL A 269 -16.80 8.80 -5.59
N ALA A 270 -17.73 7.89 -5.85
CA ALA A 270 -18.38 7.11 -4.79
C ALA A 270 -17.37 6.23 -4.04
N GLY A 271 -16.46 5.56 -4.77
CA GLY A 271 -15.36 4.80 -4.20
C GLY A 271 -14.47 5.65 -3.29
N GLY A 272 -14.18 6.88 -3.67
CA GLY A 272 -13.43 7.83 -2.86
C GLY A 272 -14.11 8.14 -1.53
N THR A 273 -15.42 8.38 -1.52
CA THR A 273 -16.17 8.61 -0.28
C THR A 273 -16.11 7.41 0.66
N ILE A 274 -16.27 6.20 0.12
CA ILE A 274 -16.19 4.95 0.89
C ILE A 274 -14.76 4.74 1.42
N GLY A 275 -13.76 4.88 0.55
CA GLY A 275 -12.35 4.64 0.89
C GLY A 275 -11.83 5.60 1.95
N ILE A 276 -12.16 6.90 1.85
CA ILE A 276 -11.75 7.89 2.86
C ILE A 276 -12.50 7.68 4.17
N GLY A 277 -13.81 7.34 4.14
CA GLY A 277 -14.55 6.98 5.34
C GLY A 277 -13.91 5.78 6.05
N TRP A 278 -13.62 4.71 5.32
CA TRP A 278 -12.90 3.54 5.84
C TRP A 278 -11.54 3.91 6.43
N MET A 279 -10.75 4.71 5.71
CA MET A 279 -9.42 5.15 6.14
C MET A 279 -9.46 5.95 7.45
N LEU A 280 -10.40 6.87 7.59
CA LEU A 280 -10.56 7.65 8.83
C LEU A 280 -10.79 6.75 10.04
N PHE A 281 -11.71 5.78 9.94
CA PHE A 281 -11.93 4.82 11.02
C PHE A 281 -10.71 3.96 11.31
N ALA A 282 -10.00 3.52 10.27
CA ALA A 282 -8.82 2.69 10.40
C ALA A 282 -7.67 3.43 11.11
N VAL A 283 -7.36 4.66 10.68
CA VAL A 283 -6.29 5.49 11.24
C VAL A 283 -6.60 5.93 12.67
N LEU A 284 -7.85 6.37 12.92
CA LEU A 284 -8.28 6.72 14.29
C LEU A 284 -8.26 5.50 15.22
N GLY A 285 -8.61 4.34 14.70
CA GLY A 285 -8.52 3.07 15.44
C GLY A 285 -7.09 2.69 15.78
N ALA A 286 -6.16 2.86 14.86
CA ALA A 286 -4.73 2.64 15.08
C ALA A 286 -4.17 3.60 16.16
N ALA A 287 -4.49 4.89 16.07
CA ALA A 287 -4.12 5.87 17.08
C ALA A 287 -4.75 5.57 18.45
N GLY A 288 -6.05 5.24 18.46
CA GLY A 288 -6.76 4.83 19.68
C GLY A 288 -6.14 3.59 20.34
N THR A 289 -5.67 2.64 19.53
CA THR A 289 -4.96 1.44 20.03
C THR A 289 -3.67 1.82 20.75
N ALA A 290 -2.88 2.75 20.22
CA ALA A 290 -1.67 3.23 20.87
C ALA A 290 -1.98 3.90 22.21
N VAL A 291 -2.95 4.82 22.22
CA VAL A 291 -3.39 5.54 23.43
C VAL A 291 -3.86 4.58 24.52
N VAL A 292 -4.72 3.62 24.16
CA VAL A 292 -5.20 2.58 25.08
C VAL A 292 -4.04 1.70 25.56
N GLY A 293 -3.09 1.39 24.69
CA GLY A 293 -1.89 0.64 25.03
C GLY A 293 -1.08 1.32 26.13
N VAL A 294 -0.76 2.60 25.96
CA VAL A 294 -0.03 3.41 26.97
C VAL A 294 -0.75 3.37 28.32
N ALA A 295 -2.06 3.69 28.34
CA ALA A 295 -2.84 3.69 29.57
C ALA A 295 -2.92 2.29 30.24
N THR A 296 -3.12 1.24 29.44
CA THR A 296 -3.28 -0.13 29.96
C THR A 296 -1.99 -0.65 30.56
N TYR A 297 -0.85 -0.46 29.89
CA TYR A 297 0.45 -0.93 30.40
C TYR A 297 0.93 -0.14 31.61
N HIS A 298 0.63 1.17 31.66
CA HIS A 298 0.88 1.97 32.84
C HIS A 298 0.05 1.48 34.02
N HIS A 299 -1.26 1.29 33.84
CA HIS A 299 -2.16 0.80 34.90
C HIS A 299 -1.75 -0.59 35.40
N ASP A 300 -1.40 -1.50 34.50
CA ASP A 300 -1.00 -2.87 34.84
C ASP A 300 0.47 -2.96 35.36
N LYS A 301 1.21 -1.82 35.43
CA LYS A 301 2.64 -1.73 35.82
C LYS A 301 3.54 -2.68 35.03
N LYS A 302 3.25 -2.83 33.71
CA LYS A 302 4.00 -3.67 32.80
C LYS A 302 4.65 -2.80 31.73
N GLN A 303 5.70 -3.33 31.10
CA GLN A 303 6.29 -2.73 29.90
C GLN A 303 6.08 -3.66 28.72
N LEU A 304 5.78 -3.08 27.58
CA LEU A 304 5.72 -3.80 26.31
C LEU A 304 7.13 -3.96 25.75
N ALA A 305 7.55 -5.20 25.53
CA ALA A 305 8.91 -5.49 25.08
C ALA A 305 9.16 -4.97 23.64
N ASP A 306 8.15 -5.09 22.78
CA ASP A 306 8.17 -4.58 21.40
C ASP A 306 6.93 -3.71 21.16
N PRO A 307 7.09 -2.39 20.97
CA PRO A 307 5.98 -1.48 20.71
C PRO A 307 5.12 -1.84 19.48
N GLU A 308 5.69 -2.43 18.46
CA GLU A 308 4.95 -2.87 17.25
C GLU A 308 3.94 -4.00 17.57
N THR A 309 4.01 -4.61 18.74
CA THR A 309 3.07 -5.66 19.19
C THR A 309 1.90 -5.15 20.05
N VAL A 310 1.75 -3.84 20.23
CA VAL A 310 0.70 -3.24 21.08
C VAL A 310 -0.70 -3.70 20.72
N PHE A 311 -1.03 -3.75 19.42
CA PHE A 311 -2.33 -4.23 18.94
C PHE A 311 -2.54 -5.72 19.25
N ILE A 312 -1.52 -6.55 19.01
CA ILE A 312 -1.55 -8.00 19.27
C ILE A 312 -1.85 -8.28 20.75
N THR A 313 -1.10 -7.60 21.61
CA THR A 313 -1.19 -7.83 23.06
C THR A 313 -2.50 -7.31 23.65
N LEU A 314 -2.98 -6.16 23.20
CA LEU A 314 -4.30 -5.65 23.57
C LEU A 314 -5.43 -6.57 23.08
N GLY A 315 -5.36 -7.06 21.84
CA GLY A 315 -6.31 -8.00 21.30
C GLY A 315 -6.43 -9.28 22.16
N LYS A 316 -5.30 -9.82 22.61
CA LYS A 316 -5.28 -10.98 23.50
C LYS A 316 -5.77 -10.66 24.92
N LEU A 317 -5.52 -9.45 25.40
CA LEU A 317 -5.87 -9.03 26.78
C LEU A 317 -7.34 -8.67 26.94
N LEU A 318 -7.93 -8.04 25.92
CA LEU A 318 -9.25 -7.42 26.00
C LEU A 318 -10.39 -8.36 25.61
N PHE A 319 -10.11 -9.42 24.83
CA PHE A 319 -11.15 -10.23 24.23
C PHE A 319 -11.10 -11.71 24.63
N HIS A 320 -12.26 -12.37 24.56
CA HIS A 320 -12.32 -13.82 24.62
C HIS A 320 -11.41 -14.44 23.56
N PRO A 321 -10.70 -15.57 23.82
CA PRO A 321 -9.72 -16.13 22.90
C PRO A 321 -10.15 -16.34 21.45
N LEU A 322 -11.42 -16.67 21.21
CA LEU A 322 -11.96 -16.78 19.84
C LEU A 322 -12.01 -15.43 19.13
N VAL A 323 -12.50 -14.37 19.82
CA VAL A 323 -12.54 -13.01 19.26
C VAL A 323 -11.14 -12.48 19.09
N ALA A 324 -10.26 -12.71 20.06
CA ALA A 324 -8.82 -12.41 19.94
C ALA A 324 -8.20 -13.08 18.70
N GLY A 325 -8.61 -14.29 18.37
CA GLY A 325 -8.19 -14.98 17.14
C GLY A 325 -8.61 -14.24 15.87
N PHE A 326 -9.82 -13.68 15.82
CA PHE A 326 -10.26 -12.83 14.70
C PHE A 326 -9.52 -11.48 14.66
N MET A 327 -9.16 -10.89 15.82
CA MET A 327 -8.30 -9.71 15.86
C MET A 327 -6.90 -10.00 15.29
N LEU A 328 -6.35 -11.16 15.64
CA LEU A 328 -5.08 -11.64 15.07
C LEU A 328 -5.20 -11.92 13.57
N ALA A 329 -6.31 -12.50 13.11
CA ALA A 329 -6.57 -12.71 11.69
C ALA A 329 -6.67 -11.38 10.91
N ALA A 330 -7.15 -10.29 11.53
CA ALA A 330 -7.17 -8.96 10.91
C ALA A 330 -5.75 -8.41 10.66
N ILE A 331 -4.77 -8.74 11.50
CA ILE A 331 -3.36 -8.37 11.26
C ILE A 331 -2.82 -9.14 10.06
N LEU A 332 -3.07 -10.45 9.98
CA LEU A 332 -2.70 -11.23 8.81
C LEU A 332 -3.42 -10.75 7.55
N ALA A 333 -4.68 -10.36 7.67
CA ALA A 333 -5.44 -9.77 6.59
C ALA A 333 -4.72 -8.54 6.01
N ALA A 334 -4.26 -7.62 6.86
CA ALA A 334 -3.51 -6.45 6.44
C ALA A 334 -2.18 -6.80 5.75
N ILE A 335 -1.45 -7.75 6.30
CA ILE A 335 -0.16 -8.19 5.73
C ILE A 335 -0.38 -8.87 4.38
N MET A 336 -1.32 -9.80 4.30
CA MET A 336 -1.53 -10.66 3.12
C MET A 336 -2.17 -9.90 1.96
N SER A 337 -3.12 -8.97 2.22
CA SER A 337 -3.75 -8.13 1.19
C SER A 337 -2.71 -7.28 0.44
N THR A 338 -1.77 -6.71 1.18
CA THR A 338 -0.72 -5.88 0.60
C THR A 338 0.27 -6.74 -0.21
N ILE A 339 0.77 -7.84 0.35
CA ILE A 339 1.71 -8.74 -0.35
C ILE A 339 1.08 -9.27 -1.65
N SER A 340 -0.16 -9.76 -1.62
CA SER A 340 -0.82 -10.31 -2.81
C SER A 340 -1.01 -9.27 -3.91
N SER A 341 -1.43 -8.07 -3.54
CA SER A 341 -1.61 -6.95 -4.46
C SER A 341 -0.31 -6.51 -5.11
N GLN A 342 0.76 -6.42 -4.34
CA GLN A 342 2.09 -6.04 -4.82
C GLN A 342 2.70 -7.12 -5.71
N LEU A 343 2.59 -8.39 -5.34
CA LEU A 343 3.05 -9.52 -6.16
C LEU A 343 2.34 -9.55 -7.51
N LEU A 344 1.02 -9.34 -7.53
CA LEU A 344 0.25 -9.34 -8.76
C LEU A 344 0.67 -8.19 -9.68
N VAL A 345 0.75 -6.96 -9.17
CA VAL A 345 1.17 -5.79 -9.96
C VAL A 345 2.61 -5.92 -10.45
N THR A 346 3.51 -6.46 -9.63
CA THR A 346 4.89 -6.68 -10.04
C THR A 346 4.98 -7.74 -11.13
N SER A 347 4.20 -8.82 -11.02
CA SER A 347 4.17 -9.86 -12.06
C SER A 347 3.60 -9.34 -13.37
N SER A 348 2.57 -8.48 -13.32
CA SER A 348 2.01 -7.87 -14.52
C SER A 348 3.01 -6.92 -15.18
N ALA A 349 3.71 -6.09 -14.42
CA ALA A 349 4.78 -5.24 -14.94
C ALA A 349 5.93 -6.06 -15.57
N LEU A 350 6.30 -7.18 -14.96
CA LEU A 350 7.35 -8.04 -15.50
C LEU A 350 6.94 -8.70 -16.83
N ILE A 351 5.73 -9.21 -16.91
CA ILE A 351 5.27 -9.98 -18.08
C ILE A 351 4.71 -9.09 -19.18
N GLU A 352 3.80 -8.17 -18.86
CA GLU A 352 3.19 -7.29 -19.85
C GLU A 352 4.17 -6.21 -20.34
N ASP A 353 4.88 -5.58 -19.41
CA ASP A 353 5.67 -4.40 -19.73
C ASP A 353 7.12 -4.73 -20.09
N LEU A 354 7.83 -5.55 -19.32
CA LEU A 354 9.23 -5.89 -19.60
C LEU A 354 9.34 -6.99 -20.65
N TYR A 355 8.72 -8.15 -20.43
CA TYR A 355 8.79 -9.28 -21.38
C TYR A 355 8.10 -8.96 -22.70
N GLY A 356 6.87 -8.38 -22.66
CA GLY A 356 6.12 -7.96 -23.83
C GLY A 356 6.86 -6.93 -24.68
N SER A 357 7.65 -6.05 -24.05
CA SER A 357 8.47 -5.08 -24.77
C SER A 357 9.63 -5.70 -25.56
N VAL A 358 10.25 -6.77 -25.03
CA VAL A 358 11.33 -7.51 -25.72
C VAL A 358 10.79 -8.42 -26.81
N ALA A 359 9.66 -9.10 -26.54
CA ALA A 359 9.14 -10.18 -27.37
C ALA A 359 8.15 -9.71 -28.46
N ARG A 360 8.05 -8.42 -28.77
CA ARG A 360 7.04 -7.84 -29.67
C ARG A 360 6.92 -8.47 -31.06
N THR A 361 7.90 -9.19 -31.51
CA THR A 361 7.83 -9.99 -32.74
C THR A 361 7.11 -11.34 -32.53
N ARG A 362 6.84 -11.73 -31.27
CA ARG A 362 6.29 -13.04 -30.91
C ARG A 362 5.05 -13.01 -30.01
N THR A 363 4.67 -11.87 -29.41
CA THR A 363 3.56 -11.83 -28.44
C THR A 363 2.17 -12.04 -29.05
N ASN A 364 1.96 -11.74 -30.32
CA ASN A 364 0.74 -12.13 -31.03
C ASN A 364 0.59 -13.65 -31.25
N GLU A 365 1.65 -14.43 -30.99
CA GLU A 365 1.66 -15.89 -31.10
C GLU A 365 1.60 -16.63 -29.75
N ILE A 366 1.73 -15.90 -28.61
CA ILE A 366 1.67 -16.51 -27.27
C ILE A 366 0.22 -16.59 -26.82
N SER A 367 -0.29 -17.81 -26.61
CA SER A 367 -1.64 -18.00 -26.08
C SER A 367 -1.79 -17.37 -24.68
N GLY A 368 -2.96 -16.81 -24.35
CA GLY A 368 -3.25 -16.21 -23.07
C GLY A 368 -2.90 -17.11 -21.86
N ASN A 369 -3.08 -18.42 -21.99
CA ASN A 369 -2.72 -19.41 -20.98
C ASN A 369 -1.21 -19.42 -20.65
N ARG A 370 -0.33 -19.17 -21.62
CA ARG A 370 1.12 -19.10 -21.39
C ARG A 370 1.49 -17.80 -20.67
N MET A 371 0.82 -16.69 -20.99
CA MET A 371 1.02 -15.42 -20.30
C MET A 371 0.65 -15.53 -18.81
N VAL A 372 -0.49 -16.16 -18.51
CA VAL A 372 -0.89 -16.45 -17.12
C VAL A 372 0.13 -17.34 -16.42
N LEU A 373 0.66 -18.39 -17.09
CA LEU A 373 1.70 -19.23 -16.51
C LEU A 373 2.98 -18.44 -16.19
N TYR A 374 3.43 -17.60 -17.10
CA TYR A 374 4.61 -16.75 -16.87
C TYR A 374 4.39 -15.75 -15.73
N SER A 375 3.20 -15.16 -15.63
CA SER A 375 2.83 -14.30 -14.51
C SER A 375 2.90 -15.04 -13.17
N ARG A 376 2.41 -16.27 -13.11
CA ARG A 376 2.52 -17.12 -11.92
C ARG A 376 3.97 -17.42 -11.55
N MET A 377 4.82 -17.75 -12.53
CA MET A 377 6.25 -17.95 -12.29
C MET A 377 6.93 -16.67 -11.76
N ALA A 378 6.56 -15.51 -12.30
CA ALA A 378 7.07 -14.22 -11.83
C ALA A 378 6.66 -13.93 -10.38
N VAL A 379 5.38 -14.14 -10.01
CA VAL A 379 4.91 -14.04 -8.61
C VAL A 379 5.77 -14.88 -7.67
N PHE A 380 6.00 -16.14 -8.03
CA PHE A 380 6.81 -17.05 -7.21
C PHE A 380 8.26 -16.59 -7.08
N ALA A 381 8.88 -16.17 -8.18
CA ALA A 381 10.28 -15.72 -8.18
C ALA A 381 10.47 -14.45 -7.33
N ILE A 382 9.56 -13.46 -7.46
CA ILE A 382 9.61 -12.23 -6.69
C ILE A 382 9.41 -12.52 -5.19
N ALA A 383 8.45 -13.38 -4.85
CA ALA A 383 8.20 -13.79 -3.48
C ALA A 383 9.43 -14.49 -2.85
N LEU A 384 10.14 -15.30 -3.63
CA LEU A 384 11.36 -15.97 -3.17
C LEU A 384 12.48 -14.94 -2.87
N VAL A 385 12.70 -13.96 -3.78
CA VAL A 385 13.69 -12.91 -3.55
C VAL A 385 13.33 -12.07 -2.33
N ALA A 386 12.07 -11.69 -2.18
CA ALA A 386 11.58 -10.94 -1.02
C ALA A 386 11.75 -11.72 0.29
N ALA A 387 11.51 -13.04 0.28
CA ALA A 387 11.72 -13.90 1.44
C ALA A 387 13.20 -14.01 1.86
N VAL A 388 14.11 -14.07 0.89
CA VAL A 388 15.55 -14.04 1.16
C VAL A 388 15.95 -12.71 1.80
N MET A 389 15.42 -11.58 1.31
CA MET A 389 15.66 -10.26 1.92
C MET A 389 15.09 -10.15 3.33
N ALA A 390 13.93 -10.75 3.59
CA ALA A 390 13.27 -10.76 4.90
C ALA A 390 13.89 -11.75 5.90
N TRP A 391 14.90 -12.55 5.51
CA TRP A 391 15.43 -13.65 6.34
C TRP A 391 16.04 -13.21 7.67
N ASN A 392 16.67 -12.04 7.71
CA ASN A 392 17.28 -11.45 8.89
C ASN A 392 16.97 -9.93 8.90
N PRO A 393 15.81 -9.50 9.41
CA PRO A 393 15.43 -8.09 9.39
C PRO A 393 16.25 -7.30 10.39
N SER A 394 16.74 -6.13 9.97
CA SER A 394 17.52 -5.20 10.82
C SER A 394 16.80 -3.88 11.12
N LYS A 395 15.64 -3.65 10.49
CA LYS A 395 14.87 -2.39 10.59
C LYS A 395 13.45 -2.65 11.11
N THR A 396 12.77 -1.60 11.56
CA THR A 396 11.34 -1.65 11.90
C THR A 396 10.48 -1.90 10.65
N ILE A 397 9.23 -2.35 10.84
CA ILE A 397 8.29 -2.52 9.71
C ILE A 397 8.04 -1.17 9.05
N LEU A 398 7.88 -0.10 9.83
CA LEU A 398 7.62 1.24 9.33
C LEU A 398 8.78 1.76 8.46
N ASP A 399 10.03 1.58 8.88
CA ASP A 399 11.21 2.01 8.10
C ASP A 399 11.33 1.28 6.75
N LEU A 400 11.02 -0.02 6.74
CA LEU A 400 11.07 -0.83 5.51
C LEU A 400 9.99 -0.37 4.51
N VAL A 401 8.80 -0.07 5.03
CA VAL A 401 7.69 0.45 4.21
C VAL A 401 8.00 1.85 3.71
N ALA A 402 8.54 2.73 4.56
CA ALA A 402 8.85 4.12 4.23
C ALA A 402 9.73 4.24 2.98
N PHE A 403 10.79 3.45 2.90
CA PHE A 403 11.72 3.46 1.75
C PHE A 403 11.01 3.08 0.43
N ALA A 404 10.23 2.00 0.43
CA ALA A 404 9.52 1.56 -0.76
C ALA A 404 8.40 2.55 -1.17
N TRP A 405 7.68 3.08 -0.17
CA TRP A 405 6.64 4.09 -0.35
C TRP A 405 7.20 5.36 -0.99
N ALA A 406 8.35 5.84 -0.50
CA ALA A 406 9.04 6.98 -1.06
C ALA A 406 9.50 6.73 -2.50
N GLY A 407 10.04 5.55 -2.76
CA GLY A 407 10.50 5.17 -4.10
C GLY A 407 9.41 5.25 -5.15
N PHE A 408 8.22 4.72 -4.85
CA PHE A 408 7.07 4.83 -5.73
C PHE A 408 6.52 6.26 -5.82
N GLY A 409 6.31 6.90 -4.67
CA GLY A 409 5.77 8.26 -4.61
C GLY A 409 6.60 9.26 -5.39
N ALA A 410 7.92 9.20 -5.25
CA ALA A 410 8.85 10.09 -5.93
C ALA A 410 9.01 9.76 -7.43
N SER A 411 8.98 8.47 -7.80
CA SER A 411 9.16 8.08 -9.20
C SER A 411 7.90 8.30 -10.03
N PHE A 412 6.75 7.83 -9.55
CA PHE A 412 5.51 7.87 -10.33
C PHE A 412 4.61 9.07 -9.99
N GLY A 413 4.62 9.57 -8.75
CA GLY A 413 3.66 10.59 -8.30
C GLY A 413 3.61 11.81 -9.20
N PRO A 414 4.70 12.57 -9.39
CA PRO A 414 4.71 13.73 -10.30
C PRO A 414 4.38 13.36 -11.72
N THR A 415 4.87 12.22 -12.21
CA THR A 415 4.66 11.75 -13.57
C THR A 415 3.18 11.44 -13.85
N ILE A 416 2.50 10.77 -12.92
CA ILE A 416 1.05 10.50 -13.02
C ILE A 416 0.27 11.83 -12.96
N LEU A 417 0.56 12.71 -12.01
CA LEU A 417 -0.12 14.01 -11.93
C LEU A 417 0.07 14.83 -13.20
N LEU A 418 1.30 14.93 -13.69
CA LEU A 418 1.58 15.65 -14.95
C LEU A 418 0.91 14.98 -16.15
N SER A 419 0.88 13.66 -16.24
CA SER A 419 0.21 12.93 -17.33
C SER A 419 -1.29 13.24 -17.40
N LEU A 420 -1.94 13.43 -16.23
CA LEU A 420 -3.37 13.68 -16.12
C LEU A 420 -3.75 15.17 -16.24
N TYR A 421 -2.83 16.09 -15.91
CA TYR A 421 -3.15 17.51 -15.78
C TYR A 421 -2.34 18.44 -16.68
N TRP A 422 -1.25 17.98 -17.26
CA TRP A 422 -0.38 18.81 -18.07
C TRP A 422 -0.19 18.24 -19.49
N LYS A 423 -0.85 18.85 -20.43
CA LYS A 423 -0.88 18.47 -21.86
C LYS A 423 0.51 18.38 -22.51
N ARG A 424 1.48 19.17 -22.02
CA ARG A 424 2.82 19.29 -22.60
C ARG A 424 3.83 18.27 -22.06
N LEU A 425 3.43 17.36 -21.15
CA LEU A 425 4.32 16.30 -20.69
C LEU A 425 4.78 15.47 -21.89
N SER A 426 6.10 15.31 -22.04
CA SER A 426 6.71 14.48 -23.09
C SER A 426 7.20 13.13 -22.51
N ALA A 427 7.34 12.12 -23.40
CA ALA A 427 7.85 10.80 -22.99
C ALA A 427 9.25 10.90 -22.35
N MET A 428 10.15 11.71 -22.95
CA MET A 428 11.49 11.92 -22.39
C MET A 428 11.45 12.69 -21.05
N GLY A 429 10.54 13.64 -20.88
CA GLY A 429 10.35 14.33 -19.61
C GLY A 429 9.85 13.42 -18.52
N ALA A 430 8.86 12.58 -18.82
CA ALA A 430 8.36 11.56 -17.89
C ALA A 430 9.46 10.55 -17.50
N PHE A 431 10.19 10.03 -18.49
CA PHE A 431 11.31 9.10 -18.26
C PHE A 431 12.40 9.72 -17.37
N ALA A 432 12.91 10.91 -17.74
CA ALA A 432 13.95 11.57 -16.97
C ALA A 432 13.50 11.92 -15.56
N GLY A 433 12.25 12.37 -15.39
CA GLY A 433 11.65 12.65 -14.09
C GLY A 433 11.54 11.40 -13.22
N MET A 434 11.00 10.31 -13.73
CA MET A 434 10.87 9.03 -13.00
C MET A 434 12.22 8.48 -12.53
N ILE A 435 13.22 8.47 -13.42
CA ILE A 435 14.58 8.03 -13.06
C ILE A 435 15.17 8.95 -11.98
N THR A 436 15.01 10.27 -12.12
CA THR A 436 15.47 11.23 -11.10
C THR A 436 14.83 10.95 -9.75
N GLY A 437 13.51 10.75 -9.69
CA GLY A 437 12.81 10.42 -8.45
C GLY A 437 13.34 9.14 -7.79
N ALA A 438 13.49 8.06 -8.58
CA ALA A 438 14.02 6.79 -8.10
C ALA A 438 15.45 6.93 -7.55
N VAL A 439 16.35 7.57 -8.30
CA VAL A 439 17.76 7.73 -7.93
C VAL A 439 17.91 8.62 -6.70
N VAL A 440 17.17 9.72 -6.63
CA VAL A 440 17.20 10.62 -5.46
C VAL A 440 16.79 9.89 -4.20
N VAL A 441 15.71 9.10 -4.22
CA VAL A 441 15.28 8.31 -3.06
C VAL A 441 16.36 7.29 -2.66
N MET A 442 16.95 6.59 -3.62
CA MET A 442 18.01 5.62 -3.34
C MET A 442 19.24 6.27 -2.70
N ILE A 443 19.66 7.44 -3.19
CA ILE A 443 20.83 8.13 -2.64
C ILE A 443 20.49 8.73 -1.28
N TRP A 444 19.40 9.49 -1.20
CA TRP A 444 19.03 10.25 -0.01
C TRP A 444 18.75 9.35 1.18
N GLY A 445 18.01 8.27 1.00
CA GLY A 445 17.68 7.31 2.07
C GLY A 445 18.88 6.53 2.60
N ASN A 446 20.05 6.57 1.90
CA ASN A 446 21.29 5.95 2.34
C ASN A 446 22.36 6.94 2.84
N VAL A 447 22.07 8.24 2.78
CA VAL A 447 22.98 9.28 3.31
C VAL A 447 22.45 9.76 4.66
N SER A 448 23.23 9.52 5.70
CA SER A 448 22.89 10.04 7.03
C SER A 448 23.56 11.39 7.27
N GLY A 449 22.76 12.42 7.59
CA GLY A 449 23.25 13.76 7.90
C GLY A 449 23.43 14.04 9.40
N GLY A 450 23.14 13.08 10.26
CA GLY A 450 23.04 13.26 11.72
C GLY A 450 21.74 13.94 12.15
N PRO A 451 21.40 13.94 13.46
CA PRO A 451 20.15 14.50 13.95
C PRO A 451 19.99 15.98 13.60
N GLY A 452 18.89 16.33 12.90
CA GLY A 452 18.58 17.67 12.46
C GLY A 452 19.28 18.15 11.18
N GLY A 453 19.98 17.25 10.47
CA GLY A 453 20.54 17.54 9.16
C GLY A 453 19.50 17.57 8.04
N VAL A 454 19.83 18.18 6.89
CA VAL A 454 18.92 18.22 5.73
C VAL A 454 18.51 16.83 5.23
N PHE A 455 19.35 15.82 5.45
CA PHE A 455 19.10 14.42 5.08
C PHE A 455 18.16 13.68 6.03
N ASP A 456 17.74 14.30 7.15
CA ASP A 456 16.65 13.81 7.99
C ASP A 456 15.27 14.08 7.36
N LEU A 457 15.22 14.95 6.33
CA LEU A 457 14.01 15.12 5.53
C LEU A 457 13.68 13.82 4.81
N TYR A 458 12.44 13.37 4.93
CA TYR A 458 11.97 12.15 4.29
C TYR A 458 12.26 12.17 2.77
N GLU A 459 12.93 11.16 2.28
CA GLU A 459 13.47 11.06 0.92
C GLU A 459 12.43 11.23 -0.19
N ILE A 460 11.14 11.03 0.12
CA ILE A 460 10.06 11.28 -0.84
C ILE A 460 10.01 12.74 -1.28
N VAL A 461 10.32 13.69 -0.38
CA VAL A 461 10.23 15.13 -0.68
C VAL A 461 11.22 15.53 -1.76
N PRO A 462 12.55 15.35 -1.56
CA PRO A 462 13.52 15.72 -2.60
C PRO A 462 13.33 14.88 -3.87
N GLY A 463 12.95 13.60 -3.76
CA GLY A 463 12.69 12.74 -4.91
C GLY A 463 11.49 13.21 -5.74
N PHE A 464 10.37 13.55 -5.08
CA PHE A 464 9.16 14.06 -5.73
C PHE A 464 9.39 15.40 -6.43
N LEU A 465 10.05 16.33 -5.74
CA LEU A 465 10.37 17.65 -6.30
C LEU A 465 11.40 17.54 -7.43
N GLY A 466 12.39 16.67 -7.30
CA GLY A 466 13.38 16.40 -8.34
C GLY A 466 12.74 15.84 -9.61
N ASN A 467 11.86 14.83 -9.47
CA ASN A 467 11.08 14.32 -10.60
C ASN A 467 10.26 15.45 -11.27
N LEU A 468 9.48 16.19 -10.48
CA LEU A 468 8.63 17.26 -10.99
C LEU A 468 9.46 18.29 -11.77
N ALA A 469 10.56 18.76 -11.21
CA ALA A 469 11.42 19.76 -11.82
C ALA A 469 12.03 19.27 -13.14
N VAL A 470 12.59 18.05 -13.16
CA VAL A 470 13.24 17.48 -14.34
C VAL A 470 12.21 17.15 -15.42
N ALA A 471 11.06 16.55 -15.04
CA ALA A 471 9.98 16.24 -15.99
C ALA A 471 9.47 17.49 -16.69
N VAL A 472 9.27 18.60 -15.94
CA VAL A 472 8.83 19.86 -16.51
C VAL A 472 9.91 20.50 -17.37
N ALA A 473 11.17 20.54 -16.91
CA ALA A 473 12.27 21.15 -17.64
C ALA A 473 12.49 20.46 -19.01
N VAL A 474 12.59 19.13 -19.02
CA VAL A 474 12.80 18.34 -20.23
C VAL A 474 11.58 18.43 -21.17
N SER A 475 10.36 18.36 -20.64
CA SER A 475 9.15 18.46 -21.48
C SER A 475 8.98 19.82 -22.13
N ARG A 476 9.51 20.89 -21.54
CA ARG A 476 9.48 22.23 -22.17
C ARG A 476 10.38 22.34 -23.41
N MET A 477 11.32 21.42 -23.58
CA MET A 477 12.23 21.39 -24.74
C MET A 477 11.55 20.82 -25.99
N SER A 478 10.36 20.23 -25.87
CA SER A 478 9.58 19.66 -26.99
C SER A 478 8.15 20.18 -27.00
N GLN A 479 7.49 20.07 -28.16
CA GLN A 479 6.06 20.35 -28.30
C GLN A 479 5.30 19.01 -28.38
N PRO A 480 4.12 18.89 -27.73
CA PRO A 480 3.29 17.71 -27.87
C PRO A 480 2.80 17.59 -29.34
N SER A 481 2.64 16.36 -29.81
CA SER A 481 1.99 16.13 -31.10
C SER A 481 0.52 16.55 -31.05
N LYS A 482 -0.08 16.74 -32.23
CA LYS A 482 -1.52 17.06 -32.35
C LYS A 482 -2.36 15.93 -31.77
N GLU A 483 -2.00 14.68 -32.02
CA GLU A 483 -2.66 13.47 -31.52
C GLU A 483 -2.67 13.42 -30.00
N ILE A 484 -1.51 13.57 -29.35
CA ILE A 484 -1.41 13.63 -27.88
C ILE A 484 -2.31 14.73 -27.31
N SER A 485 -2.42 15.86 -28.01
CA SER A 485 -3.24 16.99 -27.57
C SER A 485 -4.73 16.69 -27.66
N GLU A 486 -5.17 16.04 -28.74
CA GLU A 486 -6.57 15.65 -28.97
C GLU A 486 -7.00 14.55 -28.01
N GLU A 487 -6.15 13.53 -27.79
CA GLU A 487 -6.39 12.46 -26.80
C GLU A 487 -6.52 13.02 -25.37
N PHE A 488 -5.64 13.97 -25.01
CA PHE A 488 -5.74 14.63 -23.71
C PHE A 488 -7.08 15.33 -23.51
N ASP A 489 -7.53 16.10 -24.52
CA ASP A 489 -8.79 16.81 -24.46
C ASP A 489 -9.99 15.85 -24.41
N ALA A 490 -9.93 14.74 -25.18
CA ALA A 490 -10.93 13.66 -25.13
C ALA A 490 -11.01 13.00 -23.76
N ALA A 491 -9.86 12.68 -23.14
CA ALA A 491 -9.81 12.09 -21.81
C ALA A 491 -10.35 13.04 -20.72
N VAL A 492 -10.05 14.34 -20.82
CA VAL A 492 -10.61 15.36 -19.92
C VAL A 492 -12.12 15.45 -20.07
N ALA A 493 -12.65 15.41 -21.29
CA ALA A 493 -14.10 15.39 -21.53
C ALA A 493 -14.76 14.13 -20.96
N ALA A 494 -14.18 12.95 -21.21
CA ALA A 494 -14.69 11.67 -20.71
C ALA A 494 -14.68 11.59 -19.17
N SER A 495 -13.71 12.23 -18.50
CA SER A 495 -13.65 12.24 -17.04
C SER A 495 -14.76 13.08 -16.35
N ARG A 496 -15.46 13.92 -17.12
CA ARG A 496 -16.56 14.78 -16.64
C ARG A 496 -17.94 14.24 -16.98
N ALA A 497 -18.00 13.31 -17.91
CA ALA A 497 -19.23 12.63 -18.31
C ALA A 497 -19.64 11.56 -17.29
#